data_99e731dc75b24eb78001ecbb0e0eaf0b
#
_entry.id   99e731dc75b24eb78001ecbb0e0eaf0b
#
_cell.length_a   1.000
_cell.length_b   1.000
_cell.length_c   1.000
_cell.angle_alpha   90.00
_cell.angle_beta   90.00
_cell.angle_gamma   90.00
#
_symmetry.space_group_name_H-M   'P 1'
#
loop_
_entity.id
_entity.type
_entity.pdbx_description
1 polymer ?
#
loop_
_entity_poly.entity_id
_entity_poly.type
_entity_poly.pdbx_seq_one_letter_code
_entity_poly.pdbx_strand_id
1 'polypeptide(L)'
;NALVSVLGEGEYLQKLIRAILEKEVVPQRNLFLSAKNAAACKAAEGYDEVRICEDELAAMIKSEIVLLTASKREMPTELAKISSSSQKRVVVSVCDSEKVDLAYLADRIAAATELIAAVLHRDEEGKLYATYEFSKKVRPFLRKPCEDLVNAMCETINEEG
;
A
#
# COMPACT_ATOMS: atom_id res chain seq x y z
N ASN A 1 -13.01 9.25 6.54
CA ASN A 1 -11.98 8.79 5.63
C ASN A 1 -10.75 8.28 6.38
N ALA A 2 -10.22 7.18 5.94
CA ALA A 2 -9.05 6.57 6.57
C ALA A 2 -7.78 7.37 6.30
N LEU A 3 -6.86 7.31 7.25
CA LEU A 3 -5.51 7.83 7.10
C LEU A 3 -4.64 6.74 6.48
N VAL A 4 -3.92 7.07 5.44
CA VAL A 4 -3.21 6.10 4.60
C VAL A 4 -1.73 6.46 4.48
N SER A 5 -0.85 5.49 4.60
CA SER A 5 0.56 5.63 4.25
C SER A 5 0.91 4.67 3.11
N VAL A 6 1.85 5.07 2.27
CA VAL A 6 2.36 4.23 1.17
C VAL A 6 3.86 4.07 1.37
N LEU A 7 4.29 2.84 1.55
CA LEU A 7 5.66 2.47 1.88
C LEU A 7 6.22 1.50 0.85
N GLY A 8 7.51 1.32 0.87
CA GLY A 8 8.20 0.32 0.06
C GLY A 8 9.03 0.93 -1.05
N GLU A 9 9.13 0.22 -2.15
CA GLU A 9 10.00 0.58 -3.27
C GLU A 9 9.39 0.16 -4.60
N GLY A 10 9.96 0.71 -5.66
CA GLY A 10 9.73 0.27 -7.01
C GLY A 10 8.64 1.02 -7.75
N GLU A 11 8.33 0.49 -8.91
CA GLU A 11 7.38 1.12 -9.83
C GLU A 11 5.95 1.19 -9.25
N TYR A 12 5.52 0.13 -8.58
CA TYR A 12 4.17 0.10 -8.01
C TYR A 12 3.99 1.15 -6.91
N LEU A 13 5.05 1.47 -6.17
CA LEU A 13 4.99 2.55 -5.18
C LEU A 13 4.56 3.86 -5.84
N GLN A 14 5.23 4.23 -6.91
CA GLN A 14 4.96 5.48 -7.62
C GLN A 14 3.58 5.48 -8.28
N LYS A 15 3.21 4.36 -8.88
CA LYS A 15 1.90 4.21 -9.54
C LYS A 15 0.75 4.28 -8.54
N LEU A 16 0.95 3.71 -7.36
CA LEU A 16 -0.05 3.74 -6.30
C LEU A 16 -0.25 5.16 -5.78
N ILE A 17 0.84 5.86 -5.49
CA ILE A 17 0.79 7.25 -5.02
C ILE A 17 0.07 8.12 -6.06
N ARG A 18 0.46 7.97 -7.33
CA ARG A 18 -0.14 8.71 -8.43
C ARG A 18 -1.65 8.45 -8.53
N ALA A 19 -2.06 7.20 -8.46
CA ALA A 19 -3.47 6.83 -8.56
C ALA A 19 -4.29 7.42 -7.41
N ILE A 20 -3.75 7.36 -6.19
CA ILE A 20 -4.44 7.91 -5.01
C ILE A 20 -4.67 9.41 -5.20
N LEU A 21 -3.68 10.13 -5.69
CA LEU A 21 -3.75 11.58 -5.86
C LEU A 21 -4.63 11.98 -7.05
N GLU A 22 -4.40 11.40 -8.20
CA GLU A 22 -5.15 11.76 -9.43
C GLU A 22 -6.61 11.36 -9.37
N LYS A 23 -6.92 10.22 -8.77
CA LYS A 23 -8.30 9.73 -8.67
C LYS A 23 -8.98 10.16 -7.36
N GLU A 24 -8.26 10.89 -6.54
CA GLU A 24 -8.80 11.41 -5.28
C GLU A 24 -9.44 10.31 -4.41
N VAL A 25 -8.77 9.15 -4.32
CA VAL A 25 -9.30 8.01 -3.57
C VAL A 25 -9.46 8.34 -2.08
N VAL A 26 -8.52 9.12 -1.56
CA VAL A 26 -8.62 9.74 -0.23
C VAL A 26 -8.23 11.21 -0.35
N PRO A 27 -8.67 12.08 0.56
CA PRO A 27 -8.20 13.47 0.56
C PRO A 27 -6.69 13.53 0.69
N GLN A 28 -6.06 14.50 0.04
CA GLN A 28 -4.59 14.67 0.11
C GLN A 28 -4.07 14.68 1.55
N ARG A 29 -4.75 15.39 2.43
CA ARG A 29 -4.34 15.50 3.84
C ARG A 29 -4.40 14.19 4.62
N ASN A 30 -5.01 13.15 4.04
CA ASN A 30 -5.08 11.82 4.64
C ASN A 30 -3.97 10.90 4.14
N LEU A 31 -3.14 11.37 3.20
CA LEU A 31 -2.02 10.60 2.65
C LEU A 31 -0.72 11.02 3.31
N PHE A 32 -0.03 10.04 3.89
CA PHE A 32 1.25 10.22 4.58
C PHE A 32 2.36 9.52 3.81
N LEU A 33 3.40 10.25 3.45
CA LEU A 33 4.55 9.72 2.72
C LEU A 33 5.82 10.08 3.45
N SER A 34 6.85 9.23 3.33
CA SER A 34 8.18 9.63 3.77
C SER A 34 8.73 10.70 2.83
N ALA A 35 9.63 11.54 3.33
CA ALA A 35 10.29 12.55 2.51
C ALA A 35 10.98 11.92 1.29
N LYS A 36 11.61 10.75 1.49
CA LYS A 36 12.27 10.01 0.42
C LYS A 36 11.27 9.58 -0.67
N ASN A 37 10.14 9.02 -0.27
CA ASN A 37 9.13 8.54 -1.23
C ASN A 37 8.45 9.70 -1.95
N ALA A 38 8.18 10.79 -1.24
CA ALA A 38 7.61 12.00 -1.85
C ALA A 38 8.57 12.60 -2.89
N ALA A 39 9.86 12.67 -2.56
CA ALA A 39 10.88 13.20 -3.48
C ALA A 39 11.08 12.31 -4.71
N ALA A 40 10.96 11.00 -4.54
CA ALA A 40 11.11 10.03 -5.63
C ALA A 40 9.91 10.00 -6.58
N CYS A 41 8.76 10.50 -6.15
CA CYS A 41 7.52 10.41 -6.91
C CYS A 41 7.11 11.78 -7.47
N LYS A 42 7.35 12.00 -8.77
CA LYS A 42 6.97 13.24 -9.43
C LYS A 42 5.47 13.51 -9.37
N ALA A 43 4.67 12.45 -9.29
CA ALA A 43 3.22 12.59 -9.20
C ALA A 43 2.79 13.30 -7.92
N ALA A 44 3.63 13.34 -6.90
CA ALA A 44 3.33 14.05 -5.65
C ALA A 44 3.58 15.55 -5.74
N GLU A 45 4.29 16.01 -6.77
CA GLU A 45 4.56 17.44 -6.97
C GLU A 45 3.25 18.20 -7.24
N GLY A 46 3.10 19.33 -6.56
CA GLY A 46 1.91 20.17 -6.72
C GLY A 46 0.73 19.78 -5.82
N TYR A 47 0.86 18.71 -5.04
CA TYR A 47 -0.16 18.29 -4.08
C TYR A 47 0.26 18.72 -2.68
N ASP A 48 0.00 19.97 -2.35
CA ASP A 48 0.55 20.63 -1.17
C ASP A 48 -0.01 20.15 0.17
N GLU A 49 -1.14 19.48 0.17
CA GLU A 49 -1.77 18.98 1.41
C GLU A 49 -1.31 17.58 1.81
N VAL A 50 -0.54 16.89 0.95
CA VAL A 50 0.03 15.59 1.29
C VAL A 50 0.95 15.74 2.50
N ARG A 51 0.83 14.86 3.47
CA ARG A 51 1.60 14.89 4.70
C ARG A 51 2.95 14.22 4.54
N ILE A 52 4.01 15.01 4.55
CA ILE A 52 5.37 14.49 4.41
C ILE A 52 5.98 14.26 5.79
N CYS A 53 6.47 13.04 6.01
CA CYS A 53 7.06 12.61 7.26
C CYS A 53 8.55 12.36 7.11
N GLU A 54 9.25 12.36 8.22
CA GLU A 54 10.71 12.18 8.26
C GLU A 54 11.14 10.87 7.58
N ASP A 55 10.45 9.77 7.92
CA ASP A 55 10.73 8.45 7.38
C ASP A 55 9.44 7.61 7.26
N GLU A 56 9.59 6.37 6.78
CA GLU A 56 8.44 5.47 6.59
C GLU A 56 7.77 5.08 7.90
N LEU A 57 8.52 4.88 8.97
CA LEU A 57 7.93 4.57 10.27
C LEU A 57 7.08 5.74 10.78
N ALA A 58 7.57 6.97 10.64
CA ALA A 58 6.82 8.16 11.04
C ALA A 58 5.51 8.28 10.24
N ALA A 59 5.54 7.98 8.95
CA ALA A 59 4.33 7.97 8.11
C ALA A 59 3.38 6.88 8.56
N MET A 60 3.89 5.67 8.79
CA MET A 60 3.09 4.52 9.18
C MET A 60 2.34 4.73 10.49
N ILE A 61 3.01 5.22 11.53
CA ILE A 61 2.37 5.36 12.85
C ILE A 61 1.26 6.40 12.88
N LYS A 62 1.21 7.28 11.90
CA LYS A 62 0.14 8.28 11.76
C LYS A 62 -1.03 7.76 10.93
N SER A 63 -0.90 6.59 10.35
CA SER A 63 -1.91 6.06 9.44
C SER A 63 -2.63 4.85 10.04
N GLU A 64 -3.79 4.56 9.48
CA GLU A 64 -4.63 3.43 9.84
C GLU A 64 -4.45 2.31 8.81
N ILE A 65 -4.30 2.68 7.54
CA ILE A 65 -4.03 1.77 6.43
C ILE A 65 -2.60 1.98 5.95
N VAL A 66 -1.84 0.91 5.91
CA VAL A 66 -0.45 0.93 5.43
C VAL A 66 -0.37 0.10 4.16
N LEU A 67 -0.11 0.76 3.04
CA LEU A 67 0.09 0.08 1.76
C LEU A 67 1.59 -0.14 1.56
N LEU A 68 2.00 -1.39 1.50
CA LEU A 68 3.40 -1.76 1.36
C LEU A 68 3.65 -2.41 0.00
N THR A 69 4.35 -1.70 -0.86
CA THR A 69 4.71 -2.20 -2.19
C THR A 69 6.14 -2.73 -2.18
N ALA A 70 6.32 -3.94 -2.66
CA ALA A 70 7.64 -4.53 -2.79
C ALA A 70 7.57 -5.76 -3.70
N SER A 71 8.68 -6.10 -4.34
CA SER A 71 8.81 -7.38 -5.01
C SER A 71 8.89 -8.49 -3.96
N LYS A 72 8.67 -9.73 -4.36
CA LYS A 72 8.84 -10.87 -3.46
C LYS A 72 10.24 -10.89 -2.83
N ARG A 73 11.25 -10.53 -3.62
CA ARG A 73 12.65 -10.49 -3.17
C ARG A 73 12.86 -9.46 -2.05
N GLU A 74 12.22 -8.31 -2.16
CA GLU A 74 12.39 -7.19 -1.23
C GLU A 74 11.45 -7.26 -0.03
N MET A 75 10.34 -7.97 -0.17
CA MET A 75 9.28 -8.01 0.83
C MET A 75 9.77 -8.36 2.25
N PRO A 76 10.65 -9.36 2.46
CA PRO A 76 11.12 -9.68 3.81
C PRO A 76 11.80 -8.48 4.49
N THR A 77 12.62 -7.75 3.77
CA THR A 77 13.31 -6.57 4.30
C THR A 77 12.33 -5.46 4.64
N GLU A 78 11.36 -5.22 3.75
CA GLU A 78 10.36 -4.17 3.96
C GLU A 78 9.44 -4.49 5.14
N LEU A 79 9.01 -5.74 5.27
CA LEU A 79 8.20 -6.18 6.42
C LEU A 79 8.97 -6.07 7.74
N ALA A 80 10.26 -6.41 7.73
CA ALA A 80 11.09 -6.32 8.92
C ALA A 80 11.18 -4.89 9.47
N LYS A 81 11.19 -3.91 8.58
CA LYS A 81 11.25 -2.49 8.99
C LYS A 81 10.04 -2.05 9.79
N ILE A 82 8.88 -2.63 9.53
CA ILE A 82 7.62 -2.16 10.11
C ILE A 82 7.00 -3.15 11.11
N SER A 83 7.55 -4.36 11.21
CA SER A 83 6.90 -5.46 11.94
C SER A 83 6.55 -5.14 13.39
N SER A 84 7.43 -4.46 14.11
CA SER A 84 7.22 -4.16 15.53
C SER A 84 6.23 -3.02 15.77
N SER A 85 5.98 -2.19 14.77
CA SER A 85 5.14 -1.00 14.90
C SER A 85 3.82 -1.09 14.14
N SER A 86 3.54 -2.24 13.51
CA SER A 86 2.37 -2.44 12.66
C SER A 86 1.09 -2.78 13.42
N GLN A 87 1.19 -3.04 14.71
CA GLN A 87 0.05 -3.45 15.55
C GLN A 87 -1.12 -2.47 15.44
N LYS A 88 -2.34 -3.02 15.42
CA LYS A 88 -3.59 -2.26 15.34
C LYS A 88 -3.79 -1.48 14.04
N ARG A 89 -2.93 -1.71 13.07
CA ARG A 89 -3.07 -1.13 11.72
C ARG A 89 -3.43 -2.22 10.73
N VAL A 90 -3.95 -1.82 9.61
CA VAL A 90 -4.13 -2.72 8.47
C VAL A 90 -2.92 -2.57 7.59
N VAL A 91 -2.17 -3.64 7.39
CA VAL A 91 -1.06 -3.67 6.44
C VAL A 91 -1.53 -4.43 5.20
N VAL A 92 -1.51 -3.73 4.07
CA VAL A 92 -1.84 -4.28 2.77
C VAL A 92 -0.54 -4.50 2.00
N SER A 93 -0.16 -5.75 1.78
CA SER A 93 0.97 -6.02 0.88
C SER A 93 0.49 -5.92 -0.55
N VAL A 94 1.24 -5.24 -1.39
CA VAL A 94 0.95 -5.09 -2.82
C VAL A 94 2.13 -5.69 -3.58
N CYS A 95 1.94 -6.86 -4.15
CA CYS A 95 3.02 -7.64 -4.75
C CYS A 95 2.50 -8.46 -5.92
N ASP A 96 3.34 -8.71 -6.91
CA ASP A 96 2.99 -9.49 -8.09
C ASP A 96 3.31 -10.99 -7.94
N SER A 97 3.58 -11.45 -6.73
CA SER A 97 3.84 -12.87 -6.46
C SER A 97 2.75 -13.45 -5.56
N GLU A 98 2.15 -14.57 -6.00
CA GLU A 98 1.18 -15.33 -5.22
C GLU A 98 1.77 -15.91 -3.93
N LYS A 99 3.08 -15.98 -3.84
CA LYS A 99 3.77 -16.50 -2.65
C LYS A 99 3.74 -15.53 -1.48
N VAL A 100 3.48 -14.26 -1.75
CA VAL A 100 3.29 -13.24 -0.70
C VAL A 100 1.81 -13.23 -0.32
N ASP A 101 1.39 -14.26 0.37
CA ASP A 101 0.02 -14.48 0.83
C ASP A 101 -0.12 -14.18 2.33
N LEU A 102 -1.29 -14.45 2.90
CA LEU A 102 -1.52 -14.18 4.32
C LEU A 102 -0.58 -14.96 5.23
N ALA A 103 -0.31 -16.22 4.92
CA ALA A 103 0.59 -17.04 5.73
C ALA A 103 2.01 -16.46 5.72
N TYR A 104 2.47 -16.02 4.57
CA TYR A 104 3.76 -15.36 4.42
C TYR A 104 3.85 -14.11 5.29
N LEU A 105 2.81 -13.28 5.27
CA LEU A 105 2.75 -12.05 6.05
C LEU A 105 2.66 -12.34 7.54
N ALA A 106 1.83 -13.29 7.94
CA ALA A 106 1.63 -13.64 9.34
C ALA A 106 2.92 -14.12 10.02
N ASP A 107 3.79 -14.79 9.26
CA ASP A 107 5.07 -15.27 9.78
C ASP A 107 6.08 -14.15 10.04
N ARG A 108 5.87 -12.96 9.47
CA ARG A 108 6.84 -11.89 9.42
C ARG A 108 6.43 -10.59 10.08
N ILE A 109 5.20 -10.51 10.57
CA ILE A 109 4.66 -9.26 11.12
C ILE A 109 4.01 -9.52 12.48
N ALA A 110 3.90 -8.48 13.30
CA ALA A 110 3.33 -8.59 14.64
C ALA A 110 1.90 -9.17 14.62
N ALA A 111 1.63 -10.10 15.56
CA ALA A 111 0.38 -10.86 15.60
C ALA A 111 -0.89 -10.00 15.67
N ALA A 112 -0.81 -8.81 16.26
CA ALA A 112 -1.96 -7.91 16.40
C ALA A 112 -2.24 -7.07 15.14
N THR A 113 -1.49 -7.27 14.07
CA THR A 113 -1.66 -6.55 12.82
C THR A 113 -2.80 -7.15 12.01
N GLU A 114 -3.64 -6.30 11.44
CA GLU A 114 -4.66 -6.72 10.48
C GLU A 114 -3.98 -6.83 9.12
N LEU A 115 -4.16 -7.94 8.41
CA LEU A 115 -3.41 -8.24 7.19
C LEU A 115 -4.32 -8.39 5.98
N ILE A 116 -3.90 -7.78 4.88
CA ILE A 116 -4.50 -7.98 3.57
C ILE A 116 -3.36 -8.28 2.59
N ALA A 117 -3.46 -9.40 1.89
CA ALA A 117 -2.54 -9.71 0.81
C ALA A 117 -3.23 -9.36 -0.51
N ALA A 118 -2.74 -8.33 -1.18
CA ALA A 118 -3.18 -7.95 -2.51
C ALA A 118 -2.16 -8.48 -3.51
N VAL A 119 -2.58 -9.42 -4.34
CA VAL A 119 -1.71 -10.04 -5.33
C VAL A 119 -2.09 -9.54 -6.71
N LEU A 120 -1.10 -9.01 -7.41
CA LEU A 120 -1.29 -8.43 -8.73
C LEU A 120 -1.11 -9.50 -9.81
N HIS A 121 -2.02 -9.50 -10.76
CA HIS A 121 -2.05 -10.44 -11.89
C HIS A 121 -2.25 -9.69 -13.19
N ARG A 122 -1.88 -10.34 -14.28
CA ARG A 122 -2.20 -9.86 -15.63
C ARG A 122 -3.14 -10.87 -16.27
N ASP A 123 -4.21 -10.39 -16.91
CA ASP A 123 -5.11 -11.24 -17.67
C ASP A 123 -4.55 -11.51 -19.08
N GLU A 124 -5.30 -12.23 -19.90
CA GLU A 124 -4.90 -12.59 -21.25
C GLU A 124 -4.63 -11.38 -22.15
N GLU A 125 -5.27 -10.25 -21.85
CA GLU A 125 -5.11 -9.01 -22.60
C GLU A 125 -4.00 -8.12 -22.04
N GLY A 126 -3.31 -8.59 -20.97
CA GLY A 126 -2.27 -7.85 -20.31
C GLY A 126 -2.77 -6.82 -19.30
N LYS A 127 -4.07 -6.80 -19.01
CA LYS A 127 -4.63 -5.88 -18.03
C LYS A 127 -4.28 -6.32 -16.62
N LEU A 128 -3.87 -5.35 -15.79
CA LEU A 128 -3.52 -5.58 -14.40
C LEU A 128 -4.78 -5.62 -13.54
N TYR A 129 -4.86 -6.60 -12.67
CA TYR A 129 -5.91 -6.68 -11.65
C TYR A 129 -5.34 -7.28 -10.37
N ALA A 130 -6.04 -7.09 -9.27
CA ALA A 130 -5.61 -7.61 -7.97
C ALA A 130 -6.64 -8.60 -7.42
N THR A 131 -6.13 -9.62 -6.74
CA THR A 131 -6.95 -10.48 -5.88
C THR A 131 -6.56 -10.23 -4.44
N TYR A 132 -7.49 -10.47 -3.52
CA TYR A 132 -7.31 -10.09 -2.12
C TYR A 132 -7.59 -11.25 -1.19
N GLU A 133 -6.73 -11.41 -0.19
CA GLU A 133 -6.99 -12.26 0.96
C GLU A 133 -7.01 -11.38 2.20
N PHE A 134 -7.99 -11.58 3.07
CA PHE A 134 -8.14 -10.79 4.30
C PHE A 134 -7.96 -11.68 5.50
N SER A 135 -7.13 -11.26 6.46
CA SER A 135 -7.08 -11.96 7.75
C SER A 135 -8.39 -11.70 8.49
N LYS A 136 -8.74 -12.61 9.40
CA LYS A 136 -9.98 -12.52 10.17
C LYS A 136 -10.07 -11.25 11.02
N LYS A 137 -8.91 -10.69 11.37
CA LYS A 137 -8.82 -9.48 12.21
C LYS A 137 -9.18 -8.21 11.47
N VAL A 138 -9.18 -8.22 10.14
CA VAL A 138 -9.47 -7.01 9.36
C VAL A 138 -10.89 -6.54 9.63
N ARG A 139 -11.01 -5.31 10.11
CA ARG A 139 -12.30 -4.68 10.37
C ARG A 139 -13.08 -4.57 9.06
N PRO A 140 -14.33 -5.06 9.00
CA PRO A 140 -15.09 -5.13 7.74
C PRO A 140 -15.17 -3.81 6.98
N PHE A 141 -15.33 -2.69 7.69
CA PHE A 141 -15.46 -1.38 7.05
C PHE A 141 -14.17 -0.87 6.38
N LEU A 142 -13.04 -1.51 6.64
CA LEU A 142 -11.76 -1.15 6.01
C LEU A 142 -11.45 -1.98 4.77
N ARG A 143 -12.18 -3.06 4.54
CA ARG A 143 -11.93 -3.94 3.38
C ARG A 143 -12.09 -3.22 2.06
N LYS A 144 -13.25 -2.60 1.85
CA LYS A 144 -13.52 -1.87 0.60
C LYS A 144 -12.56 -0.70 0.37
N PRO A 145 -12.29 0.17 1.35
CA PRO A 145 -11.29 1.22 1.16
C PRO A 145 -9.92 0.69 0.72
N CYS A 146 -9.47 -0.42 1.29
CA CYS A 146 -8.19 -1.02 0.89
C CYS A 146 -8.22 -1.54 -0.54
N GLU A 147 -9.30 -2.22 -0.94
CA GLU A 147 -9.47 -2.67 -2.31
C GLU A 147 -9.53 -1.50 -3.28
N ASP A 148 -10.26 -0.44 -2.94
CA ASP A 148 -10.39 0.75 -3.78
C ASP A 148 -9.02 1.41 -4.06
N LEU A 149 -8.16 1.46 -3.05
CA LEU A 149 -6.81 2.03 -3.20
C LEU A 149 -5.97 1.23 -4.20
N VAL A 150 -5.94 -0.08 -4.06
CA VAL A 150 -5.15 -0.95 -4.95
C VAL A 150 -5.78 -1.00 -6.35
N ASN A 151 -7.10 -1.07 -6.43
CA ASN A 151 -7.80 -1.09 -7.72
C ASN A 151 -7.58 0.20 -8.50
N ALA A 152 -7.51 1.34 -7.81
CA ALA A 152 -7.19 2.63 -8.45
C ALA A 152 -5.82 2.59 -9.13
N MET A 153 -4.84 1.97 -8.49
CA MET A 153 -3.51 1.77 -9.09
C MET A 153 -3.60 0.91 -10.35
N CYS A 154 -4.31 -0.21 -10.29
CA CYS A 154 -4.46 -1.10 -11.43
C CYS A 154 -5.13 -0.37 -12.60
N GLU A 155 -6.19 0.39 -12.33
CA GLU A 155 -6.87 1.18 -13.34
C GLU A 155 -5.95 2.21 -13.97
N THR A 156 -5.18 2.93 -13.17
CA THR A 156 -4.23 3.94 -13.65
C THR A 156 -3.19 3.30 -14.58
N ILE A 157 -2.63 2.16 -14.19
CA ILE A 157 -1.66 1.45 -15.01
C ILE A 157 -2.28 1.00 -16.32
N ASN A 158 -3.51 0.47 -16.27
CA ASN A 158 -4.20 0.00 -17.48
C ASN A 158 -4.54 1.14 -18.43
N GLU A 159 -4.86 2.33 -17.91
CA GLU A 159 -5.15 3.52 -18.72
C GLU A 159 -3.89 4.03 -19.44
N GLU A 160 -2.71 3.81 -18.89
CA GLU A 160 -1.44 4.22 -19.50
C GLU A 160 -1.00 3.29 -20.63
N GLY A 161 -1.45 2.05 -20.58
CA GLY A 161 -1.12 1.02 -21.57
C GLY A 161 -2.12 0.99 -22.70
#